data_715ffc85b80afc5ec423759c29a3b512
#
_entry.id   715ffc85b80afc5ec423759c29a3b512
#
_cell.length_a   1.000
_cell.length_b   1.000
_cell.length_c   1.000
_cell.angle_alpha   90.00
_cell.angle_beta   90.00
_cell.angle_gamma   90.00
#
_symmetry.space_group_name_H-M   'P 1'
#
loop_
_entity.id
_entity.type
_entity.pdbx_description
1 polymer ?
#
loop_
_entity_poly.entity_id
_entity_poly.type
_entity_poly.pdbx_seq_one_letter_code
_entity_poly.pdbx_strand_id
1 'polypeptide(L)'
;MLSERVLTNLVKGIAKQHLDLHPTDEKFFPGPKPGEKYMLYMHVPFCQVLCPYCSFNRYPFRESVARPYFENMRKEMMMLKDLGYDFESLYIGGGTPTIMLDELCKTIDLARDNFNIKEVSSETNPNHLVQPWLNELKGRVQRLSVGVQSFNNDLLKQMDRYHKYGSGEEIFERIGEAVPYFDSLNVDMIFNFPTQTEDILFND
;
A
#
# COMPACT_ATOMS: atom_id res chain seq x y z
N MET A 1 -28.77 -8.37 -15.08
CA MET A 1 -27.36 -8.16 -14.68
C MET A 1 -26.58 -9.37 -15.11
N LEU A 2 -25.50 -9.19 -15.89
CA LEU A 2 -24.55 -10.26 -16.17
C LEU A 2 -23.95 -10.74 -14.86
N SER A 3 -23.91 -12.05 -14.62
CA SER A 3 -23.30 -12.57 -13.40
C SER A 3 -21.81 -12.21 -13.36
N GLU A 4 -21.28 -11.95 -12.19
CA GLU A 4 -19.86 -11.63 -11.96
C GLU A 4 -18.91 -12.62 -12.66
N ARG A 5 -19.27 -13.90 -12.69
CA ARG A 5 -18.52 -14.95 -13.42
C ARG A 5 -18.45 -14.69 -14.93
N VAL A 6 -19.53 -14.23 -15.54
CA VAL A 6 -19.57 -13.96 -17.00
C VAL A 6 -18.69 -12.75 -17.29
N LEU A 7 -18.78 -11.68 -16.48
CA LEU A 7 -17.93 -10.50 -16.63
C LEU A 7 -16.46 -10.84 -16.44
N THR A 8 -16.13 -11.60 -15.40
CA THR A 8 -14.75 -12.06 -15.13
C THR A 8 -14.19 -12.88 -16.28
N ASN A 9 -14.97 -13.80 -16.86
CA ASN A 9 -14.53 -14.61 -17.99
C ASN A 9 -14.36 -13.78 -19.27
N LEU A 10 -15.22 -12.79 -19.48
CA LEU A 10 -15.09 -11.86 -20.61
C LEU A 10 -13.80 -11.03 -20.48
N VAL A 11 -13.55 -10.43 -19.31
CA VAL A 11 -12.33 -9.66 -19.02
C VAL A 11 -11.08 -10.52 -19.18
N LYS A 12 -11.08 -11.75 -18.65
CA LYS A 12 -9.97 -12.70 -18.84
C LYS A 12 -9.75 -13.06 -20.29
N GLY A 13 -10.82 -13.20 -21.08
CA GLY A 13 -10.74 -13.48 -22.51
C GLY A 13 -10.10 -12.32 -23.28
N ILE A 14 -10.49 -11.08 -22.99
CA ILE A 14 -9.92 -9.87 -23.56
C ILE A 14 -8.45 -9.72 -23.13
N ALA A 15 -8.16 -9.89 -21.84
CA ALA A 15 -6.80 -9.78 -21.32
C ALA A 15 -5.84 -10.77 -21.98
N LYS A 16 -6.28 -12.02 -22.22
CA LYS A 16 -5.47 -13.02 -22.95
C LYS A 16 -5.12 -12.64 -24.38
N GLN A 17 -5.93 -11.82 -25.04
CA GLN A 17 -5.64 -11.34 -26.40
C GLN A 17 -4.60 -10.21 -26.42
N HIS A 18 -4.43 -9.50 -25.29
CA HIS A 18 -3.52 -8.35 -25.18
C HIS A 18 -2.28 -8.61 -24.32
N LEU A 19 -2.27 -9.73 -23.56
CA LEU A 19 -1.13 -10.17 -22.75
C LEU A 19 -0.50 -11.40 -23.38
N ASP A 20 0.33 -11.18 -24.38
CA ASP A 20 1.11 -12.24 -25.02
C ASP A 20 2.46 -12.35 -24.30
N LEU A 21 2.49 -13.18 -23.27
CA LEU A 21 3.67 -13.40 -22.44
C LEU A 21 4.47 -14.55 -23.05
N HIS A 22 5.64 -14.25 -23.58
CA HIS A 22 6.57 -15.22 -24.07
C HIS A 22 7.67 -15.52 -23.06
N PRO A 23 8.13 -16.76 -22.93
CA PRO A 23 9.36 -17.07 -22.22
C PRO A 23 10.51 -16.26 -22.83
N THR A 24 11.34 -15.67 -21.98
CA THR A 24 12.57 -14.99 -22.39
C THR A 24 13.78 -15.74 -21.88
N ASP A 25 14.83 -15.80 -22.69
CA ASP A 25 16.14 -16.28 -22.27
C ASP A 25 16.97 -15.19 -21.58
N GLU A 26 16.45 -13.95 -21.52
CA GLU A 26 17.09 -12.87 -20.77
C GLU A 26 17.08 -13.20 -19.28
N LYS A 27 18.27 -13.39 -18.73
CA LYS A 27 18.49 -13.76 -17.33
C LYS A 27 18.81 -12.56 -16.44
N PHE A 28 18.90 -11.36 -17.02
CA PHE A 28 19.37 -10.18 -16.31
C PHE A 28 18.39 -9.01 -16.46
N PHE A 29 18.18 -8.30 -15.40
CA PHE A 29 17.53 -6.99 -15.46
C PHE A 29 18.42 -6.02 -16.27
N PRO A 30 17.84 -5.18 -17.14
CA PRO A 30 18.63 -4.11 -17.79
C PRO A 30 19.14 -3.15 -16.71
N GLY A 31 20.32 -2.56 -16.94
CA GLY A 31 20.83 -1.48 -16.11
C GLY A 31 20.01 -0.18 -16.29
N PRO A 32 20.25 0.82 -15.42
CA PRO A 32 19.58 2.10 -15.53
C PRO A 32 19.98 2.83 -16.81
N LYS A 33 19.04 3.60 -17.38
CA LYS A 33 19.32 4.46 -18.53
C LYS A 33 19.99 5.75 -18.07
N PRO A 34 21.04 6.21 -18.79
CA PRO A 34 21.72 7.45 -18.42
C PRO A 34 20.78 8.65 -18.37
N GLY A 35 20.86 9.44 -17.30
CA GLY A 35 20.09 10.67 -17.12
C GLY A 35 18.63 10.49 -16.71
N GLU A 36 18.14 9.27 -16.57
CA GLU A 36 16.78 9.03 -16.07
C GLU A 36 16.75 8.97 -14.53
N LYS A 37 15.62 9.47 -13.99
CA LYS A 37 15.33 9.42 -12.55
C LYS A 37 14.36 8.26 -12.28
N TYR A 38 14.64 7.53 -11.24
CA TYR A 38 13.83 6.36 -10.87
C TYR A 38 13.21 6.52 -9.49
N MET A 39 11.99 6.02 -9.36
CA MET A 39 11.31 5.78 -8.09
C MET A 39 11.36 4.28 -7.79
N LEU A 40 11.67 3.92 -6.56
CA LEU A 40 11.57 2.55 -6.10
C LEU A 40 10.16 2.29 -5.55
N TYR A 41 9.44 1.34 -6.15
CA TYR A 41 8.19 0.83 -5.60
C TYR A 41 8.42 -0.51 -4.91
N MET A 42 8.02 -0.61 -3.66
CA MET A 42 8.03 -1.84 -2.89
C MET A 42 6.62 -2.29 -2.57
N HIS A 43 6.27 -3.52 -2.92
CA HIS A 43 4.95 -4.08 -2.65
C HIS A 43 4.95 -4.96 -1.41
N VAL A 44 4.13 -4.61 -0.41
CA VAL A 44 3.92 -5.42 0.79
C VAL A 44 2.51 -6.00 0.75
N PRO A 45 2.32 -7.26 0.30
CA PRO A 45 1.01 -7.80 -0.03
C PRO A 45 0.22 -8.32 1.17
N PHE A 46 0.59 -8.02 2.39
CA PHE A 46 -0.01 -8.62 3.58
C PHE A 46 -1.06 -7.71 4.21
N CYS A 47 -2.21 -8.30 4.56
CA CYS A 47 -3.26 -7.66 5.35
C CYS A 47 -3.66 -8.57 6.51
N GLN A 48 -3.94 -7.98 7.67
CA GLN A 48 -4.43 -8.74 8.82
C GLN A 48 -5.79 -9.39 8.53
N VAL A 49 -6.66 -8.67 7.83
CA VAL A 49 -7.96 -9.15 7.34
C VAL A 49 -8.17 -8.65 5.92
N LEU A 50 -8.65 -9.53 5.04
CA LEU A 50 -8.93 -9.19 3.65
C LEU A 50 -10.28 -8.50 3.52
N CYS A 51 -10.32 -7.28 3.01
CA CYS A 51 -11.58 -6.57 2.74
C CYS A 51 -12.29 -7.18 1.52
N PRO A 52 -13.61 -7.41 1.56
CA PRO A 52 -14.34 -8.13 0.50
C PRO A 52 -14.33 -7.41 -0.86
N TYR A 53 -14.22 -6.10 -0.87
CA TYR A 53 -14.24 -5.26 -2.07
C TYR A 53 -12.86 -5.08 -2.73
N CYS A 54 -11.77 -5.43 -2.02
CA CYS A 54 -10.42 -5.10 -2.47
C CYS A 54 -9.93 -6.05 -3.57
N SER A 55 -9.54 -5.50 -4.71
CA SER A 55 -9.03 -6.24 -5.88
C SER A 55 -7.49 -6.25 -5.99
N PHE A 56 -6.79 -5.61 -5.08
CA PHE A 56 -5.33 -5.58 -5.09
C PHE A 56 -4.72 -6.96 -4.80
N ASN A 57 -3.46 -7.13 -5.23
CA ASN A 57 -2.69 -8.33 -4.94
C ASN A 57 -2.33 -8.36 -3.44
N ARG A 58 -3.04 -9.18 -2.68
CA ARG A 58 -2.93 -9.24 -1.22
C ARG A 58 -3.18 -10.63 -0.66
N TYR A 59 -2.54 -10.91 0.46
CA TYR A 59 -2.62 -12.20 1.16
C TYR A 59 -2.87 -11.99 2.65
N PRO A 60 -3.51 -12.97 3.34
CA PRO A 60 -3.63 -12.94 4.79
C PRO A 60 -2.25 -12.91 5.46
N PHE A 61 -2.10 -12.04 6.43
CA PHE A 61 -0.85 -11.91 7.17
C PHE A 61 -0.52 -13.19 7.94
N ARG A 62 0.70 -13.64 7.78
CA ARG A 62 1.36 -14.65 8.62
C ARG A 62 2.81 -14.21 8.79
N GLU A 63 3.23 -13.98 10.04
CA GLU A 63 4.58 -13.49 10.32
C GLU A 63 5.68 -14.39 9.74
N SER A 64 5.49 -15.71 9.83
CA SER A 64 6.43 -16.70 9.27
C SER A 64 6.63 -16.61 7.75
N VAL A 65 5.71 -15.96 7.04
CA VAL A 65 5.80 -15.70 5.60
C VAL A 65 6.26 -14.26 5.33
N ALA A 66 5.72 -13.31 6.10
CA ALA A 66 6.00 -11.90 5.88
C ALA A 66 7.45 -11.51 6.21
N ARG A 67 8.03 -12.06 7.29
CA ARG A 67 9.41 -11.73 7.68
C ARG A 67 10.44 -12.15 6.62
N PRO A 68 10.45 -13.40 6.12
CA PRO A 68 11.32 -13.77 4.99
C PRO A 68 11.03 -12.99 3.71
N TYR A 69 9.78 -12.57 3.49
CA TYR A 69 9.42 -11.72 2.34
C TYR A 69 10.13 -10.36 2.42
N PHE A 70 10.09 -9.68 3.56
CA PHE A 70 10.82 -8.43 3.76
C PHE A 70 12.34 -8.60 3.60
N GLU A 71 12.90 -9.70 4.09
CA GLU A 71 14.32 -10.02 3.89
C GLU A 71 14.67 -10.16 2.40
N ASN A 72 13.85 -10.87 1.63
CA ASN A 72 14.06 -11.04 0.20
C ASN A 72 13.86 -9.72 -0.57
N MET A 73 12.87 -8.94 -0.21
CA MET A 73 12.65 -7.60 -0.79
C MET A 73 13.87 -6.69 -0.61
N ARG A 74 14.52 -6.73 0.57
CA ARG A 74 15.79 -6.02 0.81
C ARG A 74 16.93 -6.57 -0.04
N LYS A 75 17.01 -7.89 -0.27
CA LYS A 75 18.01 -8.48 -1.19
C LYS A 75 17.78 -8.03 -2.63
N GLU A 76 16.54 -8.05 -3.10
CA GLU A 76 16.20 -7.55 -4.45
C GLU A 76 16.58 -6.07 -4.60
N MET A 77 16.32 -5.25 -3.58
CA MET A 77 16.74 -3.85 -3.57
C MET A 77 18.26 -3.70 -3.73
N MET A 78 19.05 -4.53 -3.04
CA MET A 78 20.53 -4.50 -3.16
C MET A 78 21.00 -4.99 -4.53
N MET A 79 20.31 -5.95 -5.17
CA MET A 79 20.60 -6.35 -6.54
C MET A 79 20.40 -5.19 -7.54
N LEU A 80 19.39 -4.34 -7.32
CA LEU A 80 19.19 -3.14 -8.15
C LEU A 80 20.34 -2.13 -7.95
N LYS A 81 20.84 -1.99 -6.72
CA LYS A 81 22.03 -1.17 -6.44
C LYS A 81 23.26 -1.68 -7.19
N ASP A 82 23.48 -2.99 -7.16
CA ASP A 82 24.63 -3.62 -7.83
C ASP A 82 24.55 -3.47 -9.36
N LEU A 83 23.36 -3.33 -9.91
CA LEU A 83 23.12 -2.99 -11.33
C LEU A 83 23.35 -1.51 -11.66
N GLY A 84 23.61 -0.68 -10.64
CA GLY A 84 23.88 0.75 -10.80
C GLY A 84 22.63 1.64 -10.73
N TYR A 85 21.49 1.14 -10.30
CA TYR A 85 20.32 1.98 -10.05
C TYR A 85 20.54 2.89 -8.85
N ASP A 86 20.02 4.10 -8.98
CA ASP A 86 19.83 5.04 -7.88
C ASP A 86 18.37 5.54 -7.87
N PHE A 87 17.83 5.79 -6.69
CA PHE A 87 16.44 6.18 -6.52
C PHE A 87 16.34 7.47 -5.72
N GLU A 88 15.56 8.43 -6.21
CA GLU A 88 15.30 9.69 -5.51
C GLU A 88 14.07 9.62 -4.59
N SER A 89 13.18 8.62 -4.79
CA SER A 89 12.00 8.42 -3.96
C SER A 89 11.68 6.94 -3.78
N LEU A 90 11.05 6.64 -2.65
CA LEU A 90 10.59 5.31 -2.28
C LEU A 90 9.08 5.34 -2.03
N TYR A 91 8.32 4.49 -2.70
CA TYR A 91 6.92 4.26 -2.42
C TYR A 91 6.71 2.82 -1.92
N ILE A 92 6.11 2.66 -0.75
CA ILE A 92 5.81 1.36 -0.16
C ILE A 92 4.30 1.20 -0.05
N GLY A 93 3.75 0.35 -0.89
CA GLY A 93 2.31 0.14 -1.02
C GLY A 93 1.90 -1.31 -0.99
N GLY A 94 0.60 -1.56 -1.25
CA GLY A 94 0.07 -2.91 -1.44
C GLY A 94 -1.09 -3.27 -0.52
N GLY A 95 -0.90 -4.22 0.38
CA GLY A 95 -1.88 -4.62 1.37
C GLY A 95 -1.90 -3.69 2.58
N THR A 96 -0.93 -3.84 3.46
CA THR A 96 -0.73 -2.97 4.63
C THR A 96 0.76 -2.94 4.96
N PRO A 97 1.55 -2.04 4.37
CA PRO A 97 3.00 -1.98 4.59
C PRO A 97 3.40 -1.90 6.06
N THR A 98 2.62 -1.20 6.86
CA THR A 98 2.85 -0.98 8.29
C THR A 98 2.51 -2.18 9.19
N ILE A 99 2.13 -3.33 8.61
CA ILE A 99 1.74 -4.53 9.37
C ILE A 99 2.90 -5.14 10.16
N MET A 100 4.13 -4.96 9.67
CA MET A 100 5.37 -5.32 10.36
C MET A 100 6.26 -4.08 10.48
N LEU A 101 6.02 -3.30 11.53
CA LEU A 101 6.67 -2.01 11.74
C LEU A 101 8.20 -2.11 11.77
N ASP A 102 8.73 -3.10 12.49
CA ASP A 102 10.17 -3.33 12.62
C ASP A 102 10.84 -3.63 11.26
N GLU A 103 10.22 -4.46 10.44
CA GLU A 103 10.74 -4.81 9.12
C GLU A 103 10.57 -3.65 8.12
N LEU A 104 9.48 -2.90 8.20
CA LEU A 104 9.27 -1.70 7.41
C LEU A 104 10.35 -0.65 7.69
N CYS A 105 10.59 -0.33 8.96
CA CYS A 105 11.63 0.62 9.37
C CYS A 105 13.02 0.19 8.90
N LYS A 106 13.42 -1.08 9.13
CA LYS A 106 14.67 -1.62 8.62
C LYS A 106 14.81 -1.48 7.10
N THR A 107 13.72 -1.67 6.37
CA THR A 107 13.73 -1.58 4.90
C THR A 107 13.91 -0.14 4.43
N ILE A 108 13.21 0.81 5.06
CA ILE A 108 13.35 2.25 4.77
C ILE A 108 14.77 2.73 5.10
N ASP A 109 15.27 2.37 6.27
CA ASP A 109 16.61 2.77 6.70
C ASP A 109 17.67 2.22 5.73
N LEU A 110 17.59 0.94 5.34
CA LEU A 110 18.50 0.35 4.36
C LEU A 110 18.40 1.04 2.98
N ALA A 111 17.20 1.43 2.54
CA ALA A 111 17.02 2.15 1.29
C ALA A 111 17.71 3.52 1.34
N ARG A 112 17.57 4.27 2.43
CA ARG A 112 18.20 5.58 2.61
C ARG A 112 19.72 5.50 2.71
N ASP A 113 20.25 4.46 3.34
CA ASP A 113 21.70 4.24 3.47
C ASP A 113 22.37 3.92 2.12
N ASN A 114 21.60 3.42 1.16
CA ASN A 114 22.14 2.89 -0.09
C ASN A 114 21.78 3.69 -1.34
N PHE A 115 20.79 4.58 -1.28
CA PHE A 115 20.29 5.39 -2.41
C PHE A 115 20.05 6.83 -1.97
N ASN A 116 19.94 7.74 -2.95
CA ASN A 116 19.69 9.17 -2.71
C ASN A 116 18.20 9.47 -2.42
N ILE A 117 17.54 8.66 -1.60
CA ILE A 117 16.13 8.80 -1.26
C ILE A 117 15.87 10.12 -0.52
N LYS A 118 15.09 11.01 -1.16
CA LYS A 118 14.67 12.31 -0.62
C LYS A 118 13.30 12.24 0.05
N GLU A 119 12.42 11.40 -0.49
CA GLU A 119 11.05 11.25 -0.01
C GLU A 119 10.67 9.78 0.08
N VAL A 120 10.02 9.43 1.16
CA VAL A 120 9.40 8.12 1.38
C VAL A 120 7.90 8.30 1.54
N SER A 121 7.13 7.62 0.69
CA SER A 121 5.68 7.49 0.80
C SER A 121 5.32 6.08 1.23
N SER A 122 4.35 5.94 2.13
CA SER A 122 3.85 4.62 2.55
C SER A 122 2.33 4.62 2.71
N GLU A 123 1.74 3.44 2.57
CA GLU A 123 0.33 3.20 2.84
C GLU A 123 0.12 2.57 4.21
N THR A 124 -1.04 2.83 4.81
CA THR A 124 -1.43 2.28 6.12
C THR A 124 -2.95 2.15 6.26
N ASN A 125 -3.38 1.64 7.40
CA ASN A 125 -4.78 1.60 7.82
C ASN A 125 -4.98 2.38 9.14
N PRO A 126 -6.21 2.83 9.46
CA PRO A 126 -6.48 3.66 10.63
C PRO A 126 -6.04 3.08 11.98
N ASN A 127 -6.01 1.76 12.12
CA ASN A 127 -5.58 1.09 13.36
C ASN A 127 -4.08 1.21 13.65
N HIS A 128 -3.27 1.62 12.66
CA HIS A 128 -1.84 1.87 12.85
C HIS A 128 -1.52 3.37 13.06
N LEU A 129 -2.52 4.25 13.12
CA LEU A 129 -2.36 5.65 13.49
C LEU A 129 -2.32 5.82 15.02
N VAL A 130 -1.47 5.04 15.67
CA VAL A 130 -1.30 5.02 17.14
C VAL A 130 0.18 4.79 17.47
N GLN A 131 0.53 4.93 18.75
CA GLN A 131 1.87 4.55 19.19
C GLN A 131 2.01 3.01 19.23
N PRO A 132 3.19 2.45 18.86
CA PRO A 132 4.45 3.15 18.54
C PRO A 132 4.60 3.54 17.05
N TRP A 133 3.65 3.20 16.15
CA TRP A 133 3.76 3.42 14.71
C TRP A 133 4.08 4.89 14.37
N LEU A 134 3.37 5.83 14.97
CA LEU A 134 3.57 7.25 14.69
C LEU A 134 5.01 7.71 14.99
N ASN A 135 5.57 7.31 16.14
CA ASN A 135 6.92 7.69 16.52
C ASN A 135 7.98 7.02 15.61
N GLU A 136 7.81 5.75 15.29
CA GLU A 136 8.76 5.02 14.46
C GLU A 136 8.76 5.50 13.00
N LEU A 137 7.60 5.91 12.49
CA LEU A 137 7.49 6.40 11.11
C LEU A 137 7.87 7.89 10.99
N LYS A 138 7.83 8.66 12.08
CA LYS A 138 8.21 10.07 12.08
C LYS A 138 9.65 10.25 11.57
N GLY A 139 9.81 11.11 10.57
CA GLY A 139 11.11 11.36 9.92
C GLY A 139 11.56 10.26 8.95
N ARG A 140 11.03 9.03 9.04
CA ARG A 140 11.24 7.99 8.05
C ARG A 140 10.30 8.12 6.85
N VAL A 141 9.04 8.44 7.10
CA VAL A 141 8.00 8.59 6.08
C VAL A 141 7.59 10.06 6.02
N GLN A 142 7.65 10.68 4.85
CA GLN A 142 7.21 12.06 4.62
C GLN A 142 5.73 12.10 4.26
N ARG A 143 5.27 11.17 3.42
CA ARG A 143 3.88 11.09 2.99
C ARG A 143 3.25 9.77 3.40
N LEU A 144 2.18 9.84 4.19
CA LEU A 144 1.42 8.66 4.61
C LEU A 144 0.02 8.67 3.97
N SER A 145 -0.35 7.59 3.27
CA SER A 145 -1.70 7.39 2.75
C SER A 145 -2.47 6.42 3.64
N VAL A 146 -3.65 6.84 4.08
CA VAL A 146 -4.49 6.09 5.02
C VAL A 146 -5.73 5.59 4.30
N GLY A 147 -5.88 4.29 4.17
CA GLY A 147 -7.09 3.69 3.65
C GLY A 147 -8.25 3.81 4.63
N VAL A 148 -9.06 4.84 4.52
CA VAL A 148 -10.27 5.07 5.35
C VAL A 148 -11.52 4.53 4.68
N GLN A 149 -11.72 4.91 3.45
CA GLN A 149 -12.77 4.52 2.53
C GLN A 149 -14.10 5.26 2.74
N SER A 150 -14.52 5.55 3.97
CA SER A 150 -15.68 6.37 4.36
C SER A 150 -15.61 6.65 5.86
N PHE A 151 -16.20 7.77 6.29
CA PHE A 151 -16.46 8.05 7.71
C PHE A 151 -17.87 7.66 8.12
N ASN A 152 -18.72 7.28 7.16
CA ASN A 152 -20.07 6.82 7.46
C ASN A 152 -20.05 5.39 8.04
N ASN A 153 -20.60 5.23 9.25
CA ASN A 153 -20.57 3.97 10.00
C ASN A 153 -21.29 2.82 9.29
N ASP A 154 -22.34 3.10 8.52
CA ASP A 154 -23.07 2.06 7.82
C ASP A 154 -22.32 1.59 6.57
N LEU A 155 -21.64 2.49 5.85
CA LEU A 155 -20.74 2.13 4.76
C LEU A 155 -19.52 1.36 5.29
N LEU A 156 -18.96 1.76 6.44
CA LEU A 156 -17.86 1.01 7.08
C LEU A 156 -18.28 -0.41 7.46
N LYS A 157 -19.53 -0.62 7.95
CA LYS A 157 -20.09 -1.96 8.23
C LYS A 157 -20.26 -2.77 6.95
N GLN A 158 -20.81 -2.17 5.89
CA GLN A 158 -20.97 -2.83 4.58
C GLN A 158 -19.65 -3.30 3.98
N MET A 159 -18.57 -2.55 4.21
CA MET A 159 -17.21 -2.87 3.78
C MET A 159 -16.46 -3.82 4.70
N ASP A 160 -17.07 -4.28 5.80
CA ASP A 160 -16.42 -5.06 6.85
C ASP A 160 -15.20 -4.34 7.47
N ARG A 161 -15.30 -3.00 7.64
CA ARG A 161 -14.24 -2.16 8.20
C ARG A 161 -14.52 -1.67 9.59
N TYR A 162 -15.78 -1.45 9.96
CA TYR A 162 -16.19 -0.89 11.25
C TYR A 162 -15.59 -1.64 12.45
N HIS A 163 -15.69 -2.97 12.45
CA HIS A 163 -15.15 -3.80 13.55
C HIS A 163 -13.62 -3.85 13.59
N LYS A 164 -12.95 -3.53 12.49
CA LYS A 164 -11.49 -3.59 12.38
C LYS A 164 -10.82 -2.28 12.77
N TYR A 165 -11.45 -1.17 12.38
CA TYR A 165 -10.79 0.14 12.42
C TYR A 165 -11.52 1.15 13.32
N GLY A 166 -12.71 0.82 13.79
CA GLY A 166 -13.55 1.69 14.62
C GLY A 166 -14.60 2.45 13.82
N SER A 167 -15.30 3.34 14.49
CA SER A 167 -16.29 4.25 13.90
C SER A 167 -15.60 5.33 13.05
N GLY A 168 -16.40 6.02 12.23
CA GLY A 168 -15.91 7.15 11.44
C GLY A 168 -15.32 8.26 12.32
N GLU A 169 -15.95 8.53 13.46
CA GLU A 169 -15.50 9.52 14.44
C GLU A 169 -14.13 9.11 15.04
N GLU A 170 -13.99 7.86 15.48
CA GLU A 170 -12.71 7.34 16.01
C GLU A 170 -11.59 7.37 14.97
N ILE A 171 -11.90 7.07 13.71
CA ILE A 171 -10.95 7.15 12.60
C ILE A 171 -10.53 8.60 12.36
N PHE A 172 -11.50 9.53 12.36
CA PHE A 172 -11.24 10.97 12.17
C PHE A 172 -10.33 11.53 13.27
N GLU A 173 -10.58 11.19 14.54
CA GLU A 173 -9.75 11.58 15.68
C GLU A 173 -8.30 11.08 15.50
N ARG A 174 -8.11 9.80 15.18
CA ARG A 174 -6.76 9.23 14.94
C ARG A 174 -6.03 9.90 13.80
N ILE A 175 -6.73 10.27 12.72
CA ILE A 175 -6.15 11.03 11.62
C ILE A 175 -5.66 12.40 12.13
N GLY A 176 -6.50 13.11 12.90
CA GLY A 176 -6.13 14.40 13.48
C GLY A 176 -4.87 14.32 14.37
N GLU A 177 -4.77 13.27 15.19
CA GLU A 177 -3.59 13.01 16.01
C GLU A 177 -2.34 12.66 15.18
N ALA A 178 -2.51 12.03 14.02
CA ALA A 178 -1.40 11.62 13.16
C ALA A 178 -0.84 12.75 12.28
N VAL A 179 -1.63 13.75 11.94
CA VAL A 179 -1.22 14.87 11.05
C VAL A 179 0.13 15.48 11.42
N PRO A 180 0.46 15.78 12.71
CA PRO A 180 1.73 16.42 13.07
C PRO A 180 2.99 15.56 12.86
N TYR A 181 2.84 14.29 12.49
CA TYR A 181 3.96 13.36 12.35
C TYR A 181 4.50 13.28 10.92
N PHE A 182 3.75 13.78 9.92
CA PHE A 182 4.06 13.63 8.50
C PHE A 182 3.98 14.98 7.79
N ASP A 183 4.77 15.13 6.71
CA ASP A 183 4.72 16.34 5.86
C ASP A 183 3.41 16.38 5.07
N SER A 184 2.88 15.20 4.71
CA SER A 184 1.58 15.03 4.04
C SER A 184 0.89 13.76 4.53
N LEU A 185 -0.38 13.89 4.90
CA LEU A 185 -1.25 12.77 5.20
C LEU A 185 -2.41 12.77 4.18
N ASN A 186 -2.51 11.69 3.42
CA ASN A 186 -3.57 11.47 2.43
C ASN A 186 -4.60 10.50 3.00
N VAL A 187 -5.88 10.74 2.68
CA VAL A 187 -6.99 9.87 3.06
C VAL A 187 -7.60 9.29 1.79
N ASP A 188 -7.56 7.96 1.68
CA ASP A 188 -8.16 7.27 0.54
C ASP A 188 -9.65 7.03 0.81
N MET A 189 -10.49 7.49 -0.11
CA MET A 189 -11.96 7.39 -0.01
C MET A 189 -12.52 6.59 -1.18
N ILE A 190 -13.56 5.81 -0.93
CA ILE A 190 -14.34 5.14 -1.97
C ILE A 190 -15.70 5.83 -2.07
N PHE A 191 -16.13 6.11 -3.28
CA PHE A 191 -17.43 6.70 -3.57
C PHE A 191 -18.25 5.83 -4.52
N ASN A 192 -19.53 6.20 -4.68
CA ASN A 192 -20.48 5.51 -5.55
C ASN A 192 -20.91 4.12 -5.02
N PHE A 193 -21.08 3.99 -3.70
CA PHE A 193 -21.77 2.82 -3.14
C PHE A 193 -23.26 2.83 -3.50
N PRO A 194 -23.89 1.67 -3.72
CA PRO A 194 -25.32 1.61 -4.04
C PRO A 194 -26.23 2.27 -3.01
N THR A 195 -25.80 2.36 -1.76
CA THR A 195 -26.53 2.96 -0.62
C THR A 195 -26.04 4.35 -0.24
N GLN A 196 -25.02 4.88 -0.94
CA GLN A 196 -24.46 6.20 -0.65
C GLN A 196 -25.37 7.29 -1.24
N THR A 197 -25.86 8.18 -0.40
CA THR A 197 -26.57 9.38 -0.80
C THR A 197 -25.61 10.54 -1.00
N GLU A 198 -26.08 11.62 -1.64
CA GLU A 198 -25.30 12.85 -1.77
C GLU A 198 -24.89 13.40 -0.40
N ASP A 199 -25.80 13.37 0.58
CA ASP A 199 -25.52 13.82 1.94
C ASP A 199 -24.40 13.02 2.61
N ILE A 200 -24.38 11.70 2.41
CA ILE A 200 -23.28 10.85 2.92
C ILE A 200 -21.96 11.22 2.24
N LEU A 201 -21.98 11.40 0.91
CA LEU A 201 -20.78 11.76 0.15
C LEU A 201 -20.22 13.13 0.57
N PHE A 202 -21.09 14.10 0.84
CA PHE A 202 -20.66 15.44 1.29
C PHE A 202 -20.15 15.47 2.73
N ASN A 203 -20.59 14.52 3.57
CA ASN A 203 -20.14 14.42 4.96
C ASN A 203 -18.88 13.56 5.13
N ASP A 204 -18.56 12.72 4.13
CA ASP A 204 -17.32 11.95 4.05
C ASP A 204 -16.14 12.86 3.62
#